data_9a0f68b4242062117e367c6708da4f09
#
_entry.id   9a0f68b4242062117e367c6708da4f09
#
_cell.length_a   1.000
_cell.length_b   1.000
_cell.length_c   1.000
_cell.angle_alpha   90.00
_cell.angle_beta   90.00
_cell.angle_gamma   90.00
#
_symmetry.space_group_name_H-M   'P 1'
#
loop_
_entity.id
_entity.type
_entity.pdbx_description
1 polymer ?
#
loop_
_entity_poly.entity_id
_entity_poly.type
_entity_poly.pdbx_seq_one_letter_code
_entity_poly.pdbx_strand_id
1 'polypeptide(L)'
;MMILVLHGPNLNLLGWREPEVYGTTTLEDVNALCAATAAELGLQVECHQSNHEGHLIDKIHAYGRLHREGQALGAVFNPGALTHTSIALHDAIKGTGLPVVEVHLTKIGRAHV
;
A
#
# COMPACT_ATOMS: atom_id res chain seq x y z
N MET A 1 -7.32 -13.87 -9.06
CA MET A 1 -7.06 -12.45 -9.39
C MET A 1 -6.30 -11.80 -8.24
N MET A 2 -5.19 -11.17 -8.54
CA MET A 2 -4.28 -10.60 -7.54
C MET A 2 -4.61 -9.15 -7.23
N ILE A 3 -4.37 -8.75 -5.97
CA ILE A 3 -4.33 -7.36 -5.53
C ILE A 3 -3.00 -7.12 -4.83
N LEU A 4 -2.35 -6.01 -5.14
CA LEU A 4 -1.17 -5.56 -4.44
C LEU A 4 -1.60 -4.63 -3.28
N VAL A 5 -1.10 -4.88 -2.07
CA VAL A 5 -1.17 -3.93 -0.96
C VAL A 5 0.24 -3.43 -0.73
N LEU A 6 0.47 -2.16 -1.05
CA LEU A 6 1.80 -1.56 -1.06
C LEU A 6 1.92 -0.52 0.04
N HIS A 7 2.94 -0.67 0.88
CA HIS A 7 3.23 0.21 2.01
C HIS A 7 4.54 0.94 1.80
N GLY A 8 4.50 2.26 1.90
CA GLY A 8 5.66 3.12 1.73
C GLY A 8 6.57 3.22 2.96
N PRO A 9 7.48 4.20 2.93
CA PRO A 9 8.50 4.35 3.98
C PRO A 9 7.93 4.51 5.37
N ASN A 10 8.62 3.94 6.33
CA ASN A 10 8.36 4.02 7.78
C ASN A 10 7.10 3.28 8.24
N LEU A 11 6.30 2.69 7.36
CA LEU A 11 5.11 1.94 7.77
C LEU A 11 5.46 0.64 8.49
N ASN A 12 6.69 0.17 8.35
CA ASN A 12 7.22 -0.93 9.16
C ASN A 12 7.31 -0.58 10.65
N LEU A 13 7.24 0.71 11.00
CA LEU A 13 7.31 1.18 12.39
C LEU A 13 5.96 1.20 13.10
N LEU A 14 4.88 0.79 12.42
CA LEU A 14 3.56 0.71 13.05
C LEU A 14 3.61 -0.22 14.26
N GLY A 15 2.94 0.20 15.33
CA GLY A 15 2.84 -0.56 16.58
C GLY A 15 3.86 -0.15 17.63
N TRP A 16 4.97 0.48 17.25
CA TRP A 16 5.98 0.96 18.21
C TRP A 16 6.35 2.42 18.03
N ARG A 17 5.88 3.06 16.97
CA ARG A 17 6.05 4.50 16.76
C ARG A 17 4.85 5.23 17.33
N GLU A 18 5.06 6.10 18.33
CA GLU A 18 4.04 6.95 18.92
C GLU A 18 2.71 6.20 19.19
N PRO A 19 2.73 5.12 20.01
CA PRO A 19 1.52 4.29 20.18
C PRO A 19 0.33 5.03 20.77
N GLU A 20 0.56 6.08 21.54
CA GLU A 20 -0.50 6.94 22.09
C GLU A 20 -1.22 7.75 21.00
N VAL A 21 -0.63 7.89 19.83
CA VAL A 21 -1.19 8.63 18.69
C VAL A 21 -1.78 7.67 17.66
N TYR A 22 -1.03 6.61 17.31
CA TYR A 22 -1.36 5.69 16.21
C TYR A 22 -1.87 4.33 16.69
N GLY A 23 -1.82 4.06 18.02
CA GLY A 23 -2.17 2.78 18.58
C GLY A 23 -1.05 1.75 18.45
N THR A 24 -1.36 0.51 18.83
CA THR A 24 -0.41 -0.60 18.87
C THR A 24 -0.56 -1.57 17.69
N THR A 25 -1.45 -1.28 16.76
CA THR A 25 -1.63 -2.09 15.56
C THR A 25 -0.35 -2.10 14.73
N THR A 26 0.16 -3.28 14.43
CA THR A 26 1.39 -3.46 13.66
C THR A 26 1.09 -3.54 12.17
N LEU A 27 2.14 -3.47 11.35
CA LEU A 27 2.00 -3.69 9.91
C LEU A 27 1.53 -5.12 9.62
N GLU A 28 2.01 -6.11 10.39
CA GLU A 28 1.55 -7.48 10.27
C GLU A 28 0.04 -7.60 10.52
N ASP A 29 -0.47 -6.86 11.51
CA ASP A 29 -1.91 -6.84 11.78
C ASP A 29 -2.69 -6.29 10.60
N VAL A 30 -2.20 -5.21 9.99
CA VAL A 30 -2.83 -4.62 8.80
C VAL A 30 -2.81 -5.61 7.64
N ASN A 31 -1.67 -6.26 7.41
CA ASN A 31 -1.53 -7.24 6.34
C ASN A 31 -2.44 -8.44 6.55
N ALA A 32 -2.59 -8.91 7.79
CA ALA A 32 -3.50 -10.00 8.12
C ALA A 32 -4.96 -9.64 7.82
N LEU A 33 -5.36 -8.41 8.13
CA LEU A 33 -6.70 -7.92 7.82
C LEU A 33 -6.91 -7.84 6.30
N CYS A 34 -5.93 -7.36 5.56
CA CYS A 34 -6.00 -7.32 4.09
C CYS A 34 -6.13 -8.72 3.50
N ALA A 35 -5.37 -9.68 4.02
CA ALA A 35 -5.45 -11.06 3.56
C ALA A 35 -6.82 -11.69 3.83
N ALA A 36 -7.37 -11.47 5.02
CA ALA A 36 -8.70 -11.97 5.38
C ALA A 36 -9.78 -11.36 4.50
N THR A 37 -9.73 -10.06 4.27
CA THR A 37 -10.68 -9.35 3.42
C THR A 37 -10.60 -9.83 1.97
N ALA A 38 -9.40 -10.00 1.46
CA ALA A 38 -9.19 -10.51 0.10
C ALA A 38 -9.79 -11.92 -0.06
N ALA A 39 -9.55 -12.79 0.94
CA ALA A 39 -10.11 -14.14 0.92
C ALA A 39 -11.64 -14.14 0.86
N GLU A 40 -12.28 -13.26 1.63
CA GLU A 40 -13.75 -13.12 1.59
C GLU A 40 -14.26 -12.69 0.21
N LEU A 41 -13.47 -11.92 -0.52
CA LEU A 41 -13.82 -11.44 -1.85
C LEU A 41 -13.38 -12.39 -2.97
N GLY A 42 -12.78 -13.53 -2.63
CA GLY A 42 -12.28 -14.49 -3.61
C GLY A 42 -11.03 -14.00 -4.32
N LEU A 43 -10.28 -13.11 -3.70
CA LEU A 43 -9.07 -12.51 -4.26
C LEU A 43 -7.83 -13.00 -3.52
N GLN A 44 -6.68 -12.93 -4.19
CA GLN A 44 -5.38 -13.17 -3.58
C GLN A 44 -4.68 -11.82 -3.37
N VAL A 45 -3.96 -11.68 -2.28
CA VAL A 45 -3.27 -10.44 -1.95
C VAL A 45 -1.78 -10.68 -1.77
N GLU A 46 -0.97 -9.77 -2.28
CA GLU A 46 0.44 -9.66 -1.93
C GLU A 46 0.62 -8.34 -1.18
N CYS A 47 1.16 -8.40 0.04
CA CYS A 47 1.51 -7.23 0.82
C CYS A 47 3.01 -7.01 0.74
N HIS A 48 3.43 -5.79 0.43
CA HIS A 48 4.83 -5.44 0.30
C HIS A 48 5.08 -4.07 0.92
N GLN A 49 6.13 -3.96 1.73
CA GLN A 49 6.54 -2.70 2.35
C GLN A 49 7.98 -2.42 1.97
N SER A 50 8.28 -1.16 1.65
CA SER A 50 9.65 -0.74 1.39
C SER A 50 9.86 0.72 1.81
N ASN A 51 11.08 0.99 2.27
CA ASN A 51 11.56 2.34 2.52
C ASN A 51 12.24 2.94 1.28
N HIS A 52 12.32 2.17 0.19
CA HIS A 52 13.02 2.56 -1.03
C HIS A 52 12.02 2.85 -2.15
N GLU A 53 12.04 4.08 -2.64
CA GLU A 53 11.15 4.51 -3.71
C GLU A 53 11.27 3.62 -4.96
N GLY A 54 12.49 3.25 -5.34
CA GLY A 54 12.72 2.39 -6.50
C GLY A 54 12.08 1.01 -6.36
N HIS A 55 12.09 0.42 -5.17
CA HIS A 55 11.43 -0.86 -4.93
C HIS A 55 9.91 -0.75 -5.09
N LEU A 56 9.33 0.36 -4.63
CA LEU A 56 7.89 0.61 -4.78
C LEU A 56 7.53 0.78 -6.26
N ILE A 57 8.34 1.50 -7.01
CA ILE A 57 8.16 1.69 -8.45
C ILE A 57 8.21 0.33 -9.16
N ASP A 58 9.19 -0.51 -8.83
CA ASP A 58 9.32 -1.83 -9.46
C ASP A 58 8.10 -2.71 -9.20
N LYS A 59 7.52 -2.65 -8.01
CA LYS A 59 6.29 -3.38 -7.70
C LYS A 59 5.11 -2.86 -8.52
N ILE A 60 5.01 -1.55 -8.70
CA ILE A 60 3.96 -0.96 -9.55
C ILE A 60 4.13 -1.43 -10.99
N HIS A 61 5.35 -1.46 -11.50
CA HIS A 61 5.62 -1.98 -12.85
C HIS A 61 5.20 -3.45 -12.98
N ALA A 62 5.59 -4.28 -12.00
CA ALA A 62 5.25 -5.71 -12.04
C ALA A 62 3.75 -5.94 -12.05
N TYR A 63 3.01 -5.22 -11.18
CA TYR A 63 1.56 -5.35 -11.12
C TYR A 63 0.86 -4.69 -12.31
N GLY A 64 1.45 -3.66 -12.89
CA GLY A 64 0.97 -3.09 -14.15
C GLY A 64 0.98 -4.12 -15.27
N ARG A 65 2.04 -4.94 -15.35
CA ARG A 65 2.12 -6.03 -16.32
C ARG A 65 1.07 -7.11 -16.04
N LEU A 66 0.91 -7.52 -14.78
CA LEU A 66 -0.12 -8.50 -14.39
C LEU A 66 -1.52 -7.99 -14.71
N HIS A 67 -1.77 -6.71 -14.47
CA HIS A 67 -3.06 -6.11 -14.78
C HIS A 67 -3.34 -6.16 -16.29
N ARG A 68 -2.35 -5.83 -17.10
CA ARG A 68 -2.47 -5.89 -18.56
C ARG A 68 -2.77 -7.30 -19.05
N GLU A 69 -2.24 -8.30 -18.35
CA GLU A 69 -2.47 -9.73 -18.66
C GLU A 69 -3.78 -10.26 -18.06
N GLY A 70 -4.55 -9.45 -17.37
CA GLY A 70 -5.80 -9.86 -16.74
C GLY A 70 -5.63 -10.64 -15.45
N GLN A 71 -4.43 -10.61 -14.83
CA GLN A 71 -4.11 -11.39 -13.64
C GLN A 71 -4.14 -10.58 -12.34
N ALA A 72 -4.18 -9.26 -12.42
CA ALA A 72 -4.29 -8.39 -11.25
C ALA A 72 -5.37 -7.34 -11.45
N LEU A 73 -6.16 -7.09 -10.39
CA LEU A 73 -7.17 -6.04 -10.39
C LEU A 73 -6.55 -4.65 -10.25
N GLY A 74 -5.56 -4.51 -9.39
CA GLY A 74 -4.97 -3.23 -9.09
C GLY A 74 -4.20 -3.26 -7.79
N ALA A 75 -4.01 -2.10 -7.20
CA ALA A 75 -3.27 -1.94 -5.96
C ALA A 75 -3.97 -1.00 -4.99
N VAL A 76 -3.78 -1.27 -3.70
CA VAL A 76 -4.07 -0.34 -2.61
C VAL A 76 -2.71 0.14 -2.11
N PHE A 77 -2.48 1.44 -2.11
CA PHE A 77 -1.17 2.00 -1.85
C PHE A 77 -1.22 3.07 -0.77
N ASN A 78 -0.46 2.86 0.30
CA ASN A 78 -0.17 3.90 1.27
C ASN A 78 1.27 4.37 1.06
N PRO A 79 1.48 5.51 0.40
CA PRO A 79 2.82 5.99 0.09
C PRO A 79 3.56 6.59 1.29
N GLY A 80 2.87 6.79 2.42
CA GLY A 80 3.49 7.39 3.60
C GLY A 80 4.02 8.80 3.31
N ALA A 81 5.28 9.04 3.67
CA ALA A 81 5.92 10.33 3.49
C ALA A 81 6.15 10.72 2.02
N LEU A 82 6.04 9.78 1.08
CA LEU A 82 6.24 10.04 -0.34
C LEU A 82 4.99 10.59 -1.05
N THR A 83 3.88 10.73 -0.35
CA THR A 83 2.58 11.14 -0.92
C THR A 83 2.66 12.39 -1.78
N HIS A 84 3.33 13.44 -1.28
CA HIS A 84 3.37 14.73 -1.95
C HIS A 84 4.70 15.03 -2.64
N THR A 85 5.67 14.13 -2.52
CA THR A 85 7.04 14.40 -2.98
C THR A 85 7.49 13.51 -4.12
N SER A 86 6.85 12.36 -4.32
CA SER A 86 7.31 11.42 -5.33
C SER A 86 6.59 11.59 -6.67
N ILE A 87 7.19 12.37 -7.54
CA ILE A 87 6.75 12.49 -8.94
C ILE A 87 6.93 11.14 -9.64
N ALA A 88 8.02 10.42 -9.33
CA ALA A 88 8.35 9.16 -9.96
C ALA A 88 7.31 8.07 -9.69
N LEU A 89 6.77 8.01 -8.47
CA LEU A 89 5.69 7.07 -8.14
C LEU A 89 4.40 7.39 -8.90
N HIS A 90 4.01 8.65 -8.95
CA HIS A 90 2.84 9.06 -9.72
C HIS A 90 2.99 8.77 -11.21
N ASP A 91 4.18 9.00 -11.74
CA ASP A 91 4.48 8.69 -13.13
C ASP A 91 4.41 7.19 -13.43
N ALA A 92 4.91 6.36 -12.51
CA ALA A 92 4.84 4.90 -12.65
C ALA A 92 3.39 4.40 -12.70
N ILE A 93 2.54 4.93 -11.81
CA ILE A 93 1.12 4.58 -11.77
C ILE A 93 0.45 4.98 -13.09
N LYS A 94 0.68 6.21 -13.53
CA LYS A 94 0.12 6.72 -14.76
C LYS A 94 0.65 5.96 -15.98
N GLY A 95 1.94 5.71 -16.01
CA GLY A 95 2.60 5.05 -17.14
C GLY A 95 2.20 3.59 -17.32
N THR A 96 1.92 2.89 -16.23
CA THR A 96 1.49 1.48 -16.30
C THR A 96 0.00 1.31 -16.52
N GLY A 97 -0.80 2.33 -16.20
CA GLY A 97 -2.25 2.22 -16.22
C GLY A 97 -2.82 1.33 -15.12
N LEU A 98 -2.00 0.94 -14.13
CA LEU A 98 -2.47 0.13 -13.00
C LEU A 98 -3.51 0.92 -12.20
N PRO A 99 -4.72 0.37 -11.98
CA PRO A 99 -5.67 0.99 -11.05
C PRO A 99 -5.09 0.99 -9.63
N VAL A 100 -4.99 2.17 -9.03
CA VAL A 100 -4.43 2.33 -7.68
C VAL A 100 -5.36 3.18 -6.84
N VAL A 101 -5.70 2.67 -5.65
CA VAL A 101 -6.40 3.42 -4.62
C VAL A 101 -5.37 3.84 -3.58
N GLU A 102 -5.21 5.14 -3.38
CA GLU A 102 -4.31 5.68 -2.38
C GLU A 102 -5.03 5.76 -1.04
N VAL A 103 -4.38 5.29 0.02
CA VAL A 103 -4.92 5.29 1.37
C VAL A 103 -3.90 5.87 2.35
N HIS A 104 -4.39 6.40 3.47
CA HIS A 104 -3.56 6.94 4.54
C HIS A 104 -4.12 6.51 5.87
N LEU A 105 -3.22 6.26 6.85
CA LEU A 105 -3.64 5.93 8.20
C LEU A 105 -4.01 7.20 8.96
N THR A 106 -5.10 7.11 9.73
CA THR A 106 -5.60 8.20 10.53
C THR A 106 -5.01 8.15 11.94
N LYS A 107 -4.66 9.31 12.49
CA LYS A 107 -4.23 9.41 13.89
C LYS A 107 -5.38 9.09 14.82
N ILE A 108 -5.11 8.25 15.84
CA ILE A 108 -6.10 7.80 16.79
C ILE A 108 -6.54 8.97 17.69
N GLY A 109 -7.87 9.13 17.86
CA GLY A 109 -8.44 10.09 18.80
C GLY A 109 -8.28 11.55 18.42
N ARG A 110 -7.94 11.86 17.17
CA ARG A 110 -7.75 13.24 16.70
C ARG A 110 -8.51 13.49 15.43
N ALA A 111 -9.13 14.66 15.37
CA ALA A 111 -9.70 15.14 14.12
C ALA A 111 -8.55 15.59 13.21
N HIS A 112 -8.68 15.33 11.93
CA HIS A 112 -7.75 15.80 10.94
C HIS A 112 -8.16 17.13 10.38
N VAL A 113 -7.18 17.94 10.19
CA VAL A 113 -7.34 19.23 9.56
C VAL A 113 -6.57 19.29 8.26
#